data_d2fcb159c8b1f7563c7f151e5d644264
#
_entry.id   d2fcb159c8b1f7563c7f151e5d644264
#
_cell.length_a   1.000
_cell.length_b   1.000
_cell.length_c   1.000
_cell.angle_alpha   90.00
_cell.angle_beta   90.00
_cell.angle_gamma   90.00
#
_symmetry.space_group_name_H-M   'P 1'
#
loop_
_entity.id
_entity.type
_entity.pdbx_description
1 polymer ?
#
loop_
_entity_poly.entity_id
_entity_poly.type
_entity_poly.pdbx_seq_one_letter_code
_entity_poly.pdbx_strand_id
1 'polypeptide(L)'
;MNSNHGIHQFMPEKVWKWKVLEQKVAHVLSLHDYQEIRLSVLQDYGVIHEGITALMQKDEAIHATEGIINLSQPNSDLSLLTLRPEGTISVLHHTAKITKDGDVHRFYYLGPMFRKENKDM
;
A
#
# COMPACT_ATOMS: atom_id res chain seq x y z
N MET A 1 19.89 17.08 13.79
CA MET A 1 19.76 15.67 13.44
C MET A 1 18.93 15.52 12.19
N ASN A 2 19.51 14.96 11.16
CA ASN A 2 18.80 14.77 9.91
C ASN A 2 17.97 13.49 9.98
N SER A 3 16.79 13.64 10.54
CA SER A 3 15.87 12.53 10.74
C SER A 3 14.91 12.37 9.58
N ASN A 4 15.25 12.92 8.40
CA ASN A 4 14.25 13.09 7.34
C ASN A 4 14.19 11.95 6.33
N HIS A 5 14.48 10.73 6.74
CA HIS A 5 14.39 9.56 5.86
C HIS A 5 12.94 9.14 5.63
N GLY A 6 12.16 10.04 5.05
CA GLY A 6 10.76 9.78 4.76
C GLY A 6 9.81 9.95 5.95
N ILE A 7 10.28 10.50 7.05
CA ILE A 7 9.44 10.75 8.23
C ILE A 7 9.03 12.21 8.23
N HIS A 8 7.74 12.44 7.99
CA HIS A 8 7.20 13.79 7.89
C HIS A 8 5.95 13.93 8.76
N GLN A 9 5.84 15.07 9.41
CA GLN A 9 4.62 15.45 10.11
C GLN A 9 4.04 16.69 9.43
N PHE A 10 2.71 16.75 9.37
CA PHE A 10 2.01 17.86 8.79
C PHE A 10 1.22 18.59 9.88
N MET A 11 1.55 19.84 10.10
CA MET A 11 0.86 20.69 11.06
C MET A 11 -0.43 21.26 10.45
N PRO A 12 -1.34 21.81 11.27
CA PRO A 12 -2.64 22.25 10.78
C PRO A 12 -2.61 23.18 9.58
N GLU A 13 -1.63 24.05 9.50
CA GLU A 13 -1.50 25.00 8.39
C GLU A 13 -1.17 24.34 7.04
N LYS A 14 -0.76 23.06 7.07
CA LYS A 14 -0.53 22.27 5.85
C LYS A 14 -1.58 21.21 5.63
N VAL A 15 -2.16 20.69 6.72
CA VAL A 15 -3.13 19.59 6.63
C VAL A 15 -4.36 19.97 5.81
N TRP A 16 -4.81 21.24 5.94
CA TRP A 16 -6.00 21.67 5.20
C TRP A 16 -5.79 21.58 3.68
N LYS A 17 -4.58 21.81 3.21
CA LYS A 17 -4.24 21.68 1.78
C LYS A 17 -4.37 20.21 1.33
N TRP A 18 -3.88 19.29 2.15
CA TRP A 18 -4.03 17.86 1.89
C TRP A 18 -5.49 17.45 1.85
N LYS A 19 -6.27 17.93 2.82
CA LYS A 19 -7.71 17.62 2.85
C LYS A 19 -8.43 18.12 1.61
N VAL A 20 -8.13 19.33 1.16
CA VAL A 20 -8.75 19.87 -0.05
C VAL A 20 -8.38 19.02 -1.26
N LEU A 21 -7.11 18.64 -1.40
CA LEU A 21 -6.67 17.78 -2.49
C LEU A 21 -7.33 16.42 -2.44
N GLU A 22 -7.36 15.79 -1.28
CA GLU A 22 -7.98 14.48 -1.10
C GLU A 22 -9.47 14.51 -1.44
N GLN A 23 -10.19 15.56 -1.02
CA GLN A 23 -11.61 15.72 -1.33
C GLN A 23 -11.84 15.89 -2.82
N LYS A 24 -11.00 16.66 -3.51
CA LYS A 24 -11.12 16.84 -4.96
C LYS A 24 -10.86 15.53 -5.70
N VAL A 25 -9.84 14.79 -5.32
CA VAL A 25 -9.53 13.50 -5.92
C VAL A 25 -10.69 12.52 -5.71
N ALA A 26 -11.17 12.42 -4.48
CA ALA A 26 -12.31 11.54 -4.15
C ALA A 26 -13.54 11.90 -4.95
N HIS A 27 -13.82 13.20 -5.10
CA HIS A 27 -14.97 13.66 -5.87
C HIS A 27 -14.86 13.26 -7.34
N VAL A 28 -13.73 13.52 -7.98
CA VAL A 28 -13.49 13.15 -9.38
C VAL A 28 -13.64 11.63 -9.56
N LEU A 29 -13.05 10.85 -8.67
CA LEU A 29 -13.15 9.39 -8.76
C LEU A 29 -14.58 8.89 -8.60
N SER A 30 -15.37 9.52 -7.71
CA SER A 30 -16.76 9.15 -7.53
C SER A 30 -17.60 9.43 -8.78
N LEU A 31 -17.27 10.48 -9.53
CA LEU A 31 -17.94 10.80 -10.79
C LEU A 31 -17.69 9.74 -11.87
N HIS A 32 -16.64 8.95 -11.73
CA HIS A 32 -16.29 7.86 -12.63
C HIS A 32 -16.59 6.47 -12.03
N ASP A 33 -17.47 6.43 -11.05
CA ASP A 33 -17.93 5.19 -10.41
C ASP A 33 -16.86 4.43 -9.65
N TYR A 34 -15.83 5.12 -9.17
CA TYR A 34 -14.85 4.52 -8.27
C TYR A 34 -15.35 4.56 -6.83
N GLN A 35 -15.14 3.48 -6.10
CA GLN A 35 -15.48 3.37 -4.69
C GLN A 35 -14.24 3.25 -3.84
N GLU A 36 -14.26 3.90 -2.69
CA GLU A 36 -13.12 3.83 -1.78
C GLU A 36 -13.04 2.47 -1.10
N ILE A 37 -11.84 1.91 -1.07
CA ILE A 37 -11.50 0.75 -0.27
C ILE A 37 -10.39 1.17 0.70
N ARG A 38 -10.47 0.71 1.94
CA ARG A 38 -9.44 0.99 2.93
C ARG A 38 -8.71 -0.30 3.27
N LEU A 39 -7.40 -0.22 3.18
CA LEU A 39 -6.51 -1.35 3.40
C LEU A 39 -5.94 -1.28 4.82
N SER A 40 -5.66 -2.45 5.39
CA SER A 40 -4.93 -2.51 6.64
C SER A 40 -3.49 -1.99 6.44
N VAL A 41 -2.99 -1.29 7.43
CA VAL A 41 -1.58 -0.86 7.45
C VAL A 41 -0.65 -2.06 7.51
N LEU A 42 -1.05 -3.08 8.27
CA LEU A 42 -0.29 -4.32 8.38
C LEU A 42 -0.85 -5.34 7.39
N GLN A 43 0.04 -5.98 6.66
CA GLN A 43 -0.30 -6.99 5.66
C GLN A 43 0.49 -8.26 5.91
N ASP A 44 -0.01 -9.38 5.40
CA ASP A 44 0.69 -10.65 5.43
C ASP A 44 1.83 -10.62 4.41
N TYR A 45 3.05 -10.87 4.90
CA TYR A 45 4.23 -10.87 4.04
C TYR A 45 4.08 -11.88 2.88
N GLY A 46 3.56 -13.07 3.17
CA GLY A 46 3.40 -14.12 2.15
C GLY A 46 2.51 -13.65 0.99
N VAL A 47 1.41 -12.99 1.31
CA VAL A 47 0.51 -12.45 0.29
C VAL A 47 1.22 -11.41 -0.58
N ILE A 48 1.93 -10.49 0.06
CA ILE A 48 2.65 -9.42 -0.66
C ILE A 48 3.77 -10.00 -1.52
N HIS A 49 4.57 -10.91 -0.96
CA HIS A 49 5.68 -11.52 -1.67
C HIS A 49 5.20 -12.35 -2.87
N GLU A 50 4.16 -13.13 -2.67
CA GLU A 50 3.57 -13.93 -3.74
C GLU A 50 3.03 -13.05 -4.88
N GLY A 51 2.37 -11.95 -4.53
CA GLY A 51 1.87 -11.00 -5.52
C GLY A 51 2.99 -10.30 -6.27
N ILE A 52 4.04 -9.88 -5.59
CA ILE A 52 5.21 -9.27 -6.22
C ILE A 52 5.84 -10.25 -7.22
N THR A 53 6.04 -11.49 -6.80
CA THR A 53 6.64 -12.53 -7.64
C THR A 53 5.79 -12.81 -8.88
N ALA A 54 4.47 -12.79 -8.73
CA ALA A 54 3.55 -13.07 -9.84
C ALA A 54 3.42 -11.92 -10.83
N LEU A 55 3.52 -10.67 -10.36
CA LEU A 55 3.20 -9.50 -11.17
C LEU A 55 4.41 -8.75 -11.71
N MET A 56 5.59 -8.99 -11.16
CA MET A 56 6.80 -8.26 -11.52
C MET A 56 7.82 -9.16 -12.18
N GLN A 57 8.67 -8.55 -13.01
CA GLN A 57 9.83 -9.25 -13.56
C GLN A 57 10.85 -9.51 -12.44
N LYS A 58 11.72 -10.49 -12.65
CA LYS A 58 12.62 -10.99 -11.59
C LYS A 58 13.43 -9.90 -10.91
N ASP A 59 14.05 -9.01 -11.68
CA ASP A 59 14.89 -7.96 -11.11
C ASP A 59 14.07 -6.93 -10.33
N GLU A 60 12.91 -6.56 -10.86
CA GLU A 60 11.97 -5.67 -10.20
C GLU A 60 11.43 -6.29 -8.92
N ALA A 61 11.13 -7.59 -8.94
CA ALA A 61 10.61 -8.32 -7.80
C ALA A 61 11.63 -8.36 -6.66
N ILE A 62 12.90 -8.61 -6.97
CA ILE A 62 13.97 -8.61 -5.98
C ILE A 62 14.08 -7.22 -5.33
N HIS A 63 14.09 -6.17 -6.13
CA HIS A 63 14.18 -4.81 -5.63
C HIS A 63 12.98 -4.43 -4.75
N ALA A 64 11.79 -4.77 -5.20
CA ALA A 64 10.56 -4.52 -4.43
C ALA A 64 10.55 -5.27 -3.10
N THR A 65 11.00 -6.52 -3.10
CA THR A 65 11.07 -7.34 -1.88
C THR A 65 12.06 -6.76 -0.88
N GLU A 66 13.19 -6.27 -1.34
CA GLU A 66 14.18 -5.64 -0.47
C GLU A 66 13.65 -4.36 0.20
N GLY A 67 12.71 -3.69 -0.42
CA GLY A 67 12.10 -2.48 0.12
C GLY A 67 11.04 -2.72 1.19
N ILE A 68 10.63 -3.95 1.43
CA ILE A 68 9.58 -4.27 2.39
C ILE A 68 10.07 -4.11 3.83
N ILE A 69 9.28 -3.43 4.66
CA ILE A 69 9.56 -3.28 6.08
C ILE A 69 8.81 -4.36 6.83
N ASN A 70 9.53 -5.38 7.26
CA ASN A 70 8.97 -6.52 7.98
C ASN A 70 8.93 -6.25 9.48
N LEU A 71 7.87 -6.74 10.11
CA LEU A 71 7.72 -6.71 11.55
C LEU A 71 7.84 -8.13 12.05
N SER A 72 8.88 -8.42 12.81
CA SER A 72 9.06 -9.73 13.42
C SER A 72 8.52 -9.70 14.85
N GLN A 73 7.78 -10.73 15.22
CA GLN A 73 7.35 -10.92 16.60
C GLN A 73 8.17 -12.03 17.22
N PRO A 74 8.97 -11.75 18.27
CA PRO A 74 9.73 -12.78 18.94
C PRO A 74 8.80 -13.87 19.50
N ASN A 75 9.20 -15.13 19.35
CA ASN A 75 8.49 -16.28 19.93
C ASN A 75 7.06 -16.47 19.44
N SER A 76 6.76 -16.05 18.21
CA SER A 76 5.45 -16.20 17.63
C SER A 76 5.52 -17.13 16.43
N ASP A 77 4.59 -18.07 16.35
CA ASP A 77 4.37 -18.91 15.18
C ASP A 77 3.48 -18.21 14.14
N LEU A 78 3.15 -16.95 14.37
CA LEU A 78 2.33 -16.18 13.47
C LEU A 78 3.08 -15.86 12.18
N SER A 79 2.34 -15.74 11.11
CA SER A 79 2.85 -15.29 9.83
C SER A 79 3.62 -13.98 9.99
N LEU A 80 4.68 -13.83 9.21
CA LEU A 80 5.42 -12.58 9.17
C LEU A 80 4.51 -11.45 8.70
N LEU A 81 4.43 -10.40 9.48
CA LEU A 81 3.67 -9.19 9.12
C LEU A 81 4.60 -8.15 8.52
N THR A 82 4.07 -7.35 7.63
CA THR A 82 4.79 -6.25 7.01
C THR A 82 3.95 -4.99 7.00
N LEU A 83 4.60 -3.84 7.01
CA LEU A 83 3.93 -2.58 6.68
C LEU A 83 3.64 -2.58 5.19
N ARG A 84 2.43 -2.16 4.80
CA ARG A 84 2.03 -2.21 3.40
C ARG A 84 2.97 -1.39 2.51
N PRO A 85 3.65 -2.03 1.53
CA PRO A 85 4.57 -1.33 0.64
C PRO A 85 3.86 -0.70 -0.56
N GLU A 86 2.65 -1.20 -0.86
CA GLU A 86 1.79 -0.73 -1.93
C GLU A 86 0.38 -1.26 -1.67
N GLY A 87 -0.58 -0.90 -2.49
CA GLY A 87 -1.97 -1.29 -2.23
C GLY A 87 -2.57 -2.25 -3.24
N THR A 88 -2.03 -2.31 -4.44
CA THR A 88 -2.66 -3.06 -5.54
C THR A 88 -2.75 -4.56 -5.26
N ILE A 89 -1.70 -5.16 -4.73
CA ILE A 89 -1.68 -6.59 -4.42
C ILE A 89 -2.72 -6.92 -3.35
N SER A 90 -2.81 -6.10 -2.30
CA SER A 90 -3.81 -6.29 -1.25
C SER A 90 -5.23 -6.17 -1.78
N VAL A 91 -5.49 -5.18 -2.63
CA VAL A 91 -6.82 -5.04 -3.26
C VAL A 91 -7.15 -6.28 -4.08
N LEU A 92 -6.24 -6.72 -4.92
CA LEU A 92 -6.45 -7.91 -5.76
C LEU A 92 -6.71 -9.15 -4.91
N HIS A 93 -5.92 -9.35 -3.87
CA HIS A 93 -6.08 -10.51 -2.99
C HIS A 93 -7.45 -10.54 -2.31
N HIS A 94 -7.88 -9.41 -1.75
CA HIS A 94 -9.14 -9.35 -1.01
C HIS A 94 -10.37 -9.33 -1.91
N THR A 95 -10.29 -8.72 -3.08
CA THR A 95 -11.42 -8.63 -4.00
C THR A 95 -11.58 -9.87 -4.86
N ALA A 96 -10.55 -10.67 -5.04
CA ALA A 96 -10.63 -11.92 -5.79
C ALA A 96 -11.70 -12.86 -5.24
N LYS A 97 -11.96 -12.81 -3.95
CA LYS A 97 -12.94 -13.69 -3.29
C LYS A 97 -14.39 -13.28 -3.59
N ILE A 98 -14.61 -12.02 -3.97
CA ILE A 98 -15.96 -11.49 -4.20
C ILE A 98 -16.23 -11.17 -5.67
N THR A 99 -15.20 -11.24 -6.51
CA THR A 99 -15.31 -10.92 -7.93
C THR A 99 -15.73 -12.16 -8.70
N LYS A 100 -16.76 -12.03 -9.53
CA LYS A 100 -17.22 -13.07 -10.44
C LYS A 100 -16.69 -12.78 -11.84
N ASP A 101 -16.62 -13.80 -12.67
CA ASP A 101 -16.19 -13.66 -14.06
C ASP A 101 -17.06 -12.62 -14.79
N GLY A 102 -16.41 -11.69 -15.44
CA GLY A 102 -17.08 -10.60 -16.17
C GLY A 102 -17.40 -9.37 -15.35
N ASP A 103 -17.22 -9.42 -14.04
CA ASP A 103 -17.43 -8.24 -13.18
C ASP A 103 -16.33 -7.21 -13.41
N VAL A 104 -16.72 -5.94 -13.39
CA VAL A 104 -15.80 -4.82 -13.41
C VAL A 104 -15.96 -4.04 -12.11
N HIS A 105 -14.89 -3.93 -11.35
CA HIS A 105 -14.84 -3.17 -10.11
C HIS A 105 -13.86 -2.01 -10.26
N ARG A 106 -14.28 -0.85 -9.76
CA ARG A 106 -13.43 0.35 -9.74
C ARG A 106 -13.24 0.78 -8.31
N PHE A 107 -12.03 0.57 -7.82
CA PHE A 107 -11.68 0.94 -6.45
C PHE A 107 -10.56 1.96 -6.44
N TYR A 108 -10.53 2.79 -5.41
CA TYR A 108 -9.38 3.62 -5.11
C TYR A 108 -9.07 3.54 -3.63
N TYR A 109 -7.83 3.83 -3.30
CA TYR A 109 -7.38 3.88 -1.92
C TYR A 109 -6.41 5.04 -1.76
N LEU A 110 -6.44 5.66 -0.59
CA LEU A 110 -5.55 6.75 -0.22
C LEU A 110 -4.96 6.42 1.14
N GLY A 111 -3.69 6.66 1.30
CA GLY A 111 -3.02 6.44 2.57
C GLY A 111 -1.52 6.27 2.38
N PRO A 112 -0.79 6.28 3.47
CA PRO A 112 0.65 6.13 3.41
C PRO A 112 1.05 4.71 3.00
N MET A 113 2.15 4.62 2.28
CA MET A 113 2.83 3.38 1.93
C MET A 113 4.22 3.41 2.55
N PHE A 114 4.77 2.25 2.85
CA PHE A 114 5.98 2.14 3.66
C PHE A 114 7.01 1.30 2.94
N ARG A 115 8.16 1.88 2.66
CA ARG A 115 9.28 1.18 2.02
C ARG A 115 10.58 1.61 2.65
N LYS A 116 11.52 0.69 2.70
CA LYS A 116 12.89 1.04 3.05
C LYS A 116 13.48 1.90 1.95
N GLU A 117 14.15 2.96 2.34
CA GLU A 117 14.87 3.78 1.41
C GLU A 117 16.16 3.08 0.99
N ASN A 118 16.41 3.02 -0.31
CA ASN A 118 17.65 2.47 -0.83
C ASN A 118 18.69 3.58 -0.88
N LYS A 119 19.78 3.41 -0.14
CA LYS A 119 20.84 4.41 -0.04
C LYS A 119 21.59 4.64 -1.36
N ASP A 120 21.48 3.72 -2.28
CA ASP A 120 22.18 3.79 -3.55
C ASP A 120 21.37 4.47 -4.65
N MET A 121 20.24 5.02 -4.27
CA MET A 121 19.38 5.78 -5.21
C MET A 121 19.53 7.26 -5.02
#